data_be232a0d9b8183108b0745d51f59a0a7
#
_entry.id   be232a0d9b8183108b0745d51f59a0a7
#
_cell.length_a   1.000
_cell.length_b   1.000
_cell.length_c   1.000
_cell.angle_alpha   90.00
_cell.angle_beta   90.00
_cell.angle_gamma   90.00
#
_symmetry.space_group_name_H-M   'P 1'
#
loop_
_entity.id
_entity.type
_entity.pdbx_description
1 polymer ?
#
loop_
_entity_poly.entity_id
_entity_poly.type
_entity_poly.pdbx_seq_one_letter_code
_entity_poly.pdbx_strand_id
1 'polypeptide(L)'
;MIRTVISTVLFIIFSVHVNAATISEFTENMEAKEGFYNLYLDHDMGKVYLEVDRLNEDFIYKVSLPGALGSNDVALDRGQLGGTKLVYFDRVGQKVFMHQKNTQYIATSDNPRERLAATNAFAPSIVWAFKAVASNDDGGSLIDITDMMLSDQHGSAAKIKRSNQGDYSLNADRSFVDFAFVKTFPKNTELQSTVTFMGSNP
;
A
#
# COMPACT_ATOMS: atom_id res chain seq x y z
N MET A 1 47.58 -48.03 -32.34
CA MET A 1 47.41 -46.64 -32.46
C MET A 1 45.92 -46.37 -32.28
N ILE A 2 45.48 -45.98 -31.06
CA ILE A 2 44.10 -45.67 -30.72
C ILE A 2 43.99 -44.12 -30.74
N ARG A 3 43.17 -43.57 -31.66
CA ARG A 3 42.87 -42.15 -31.75
C ARG A 3 41.67 -41.85 -30.85
N THR A 4 41.90 -41.16 -29.74
CA THR A 4 40.87 -40.65 -28.85
C THR A 4 40.32 -39.38 -29.47
N VAL A 5 39.04 -39.40 -29.86
CA VAL A 5 38.29 -38.20 -30.29
C VAL A 5 37.66 -37.56 -29.04
N ILE A 6 38.19 -36.42 -28.63
CA ILE A 6 37.58 -35.59 -27.56
C ILE A 6 36.50 -34.74 -28.21
N SER A 7 35.24 -35.08 -27.93
CA SER A 7 34.08 -34.29 -28.34
C SER A 7 33.85 -33.20 -27.28
N THR A 8 34.15 -31.93 -27.63
CA THR A 8 33.88 -30.79 -26.75
C THR A 8 32.42 -30.39 -26.94
N VAL A 9 31.59 -30.67 -25.94
CA VAL A 9 30.18 -30.17 -25.89
C VAL A 9 30.20 -28.75 -25.38
N LEU A 10 29.87 -27.79 -26.27
CA LEU A 10 29.73 -26.39 -25.94
C LEU A 10 28.32 -26.15 -25.31
N PHE A 11 28.27 -25.97 -24.00
CA PHE A 11 27.05 -25.60 -23.30
C PHE A 11 26.80 -24.09 -23.50
N ILE A 12 25.87 -23.73 -24.37
CA ILE A 12 25.38 -22.34 -24.49
C ILE A 12 24.35 -22.13 -23.41
N ILE A 13 24.74 -21.41 -22.33
CA ILE A 13 23.84 -20.96 -21.29
C ILE A 13 23.06 -19.75 -21.85
N PHE A 14 21.83 -19.96 -22.27
CA PHE A 14 20.88 -18.90 -22.55
C PHE A 14 20.44 -18.30 -21.21
N SER A 15 20.99 -17.16 -20.85
CA SER A 15 20.47 -16.34 -19.74
C SER A 15 19.13 -15.73 -20.19
N VAL A 16 18.03 -16.35 -19.79
CA VAL A 16 16.70 -15.73 -19.93
C VAL A 16 16.63 -14.59 -18.92
N HIS A 17 16.85 -13.38 -19.36
CA HIS A 17 16.51 -12.19 -18.58
C HIS A 17 15.00 -12.07 -18.61
N VAL A 18 14.35 -12.45 -17.50
CA VAL A 18 12.95 -12.12 -17.26
C VAL A 18 12.96 -10.64 -16.88
N ASN A 19 12.78 -9.77 -17.87
CA ASN A 19 12.49 -8.37 -17.61
C ASN A 19 11.11 -8.32 -16.95
N ALA A 20 11.01 -7.64 -15.81
CA ALA A 20 9.71 -7.28 -15.25
C ALA A 20 9.00 -6.39 -16.29
N ALA A 21 7.69 -6.58 -16.45
CA ALA A 21 6.90 -5.73 -17.35
C ALA A 21 7.07 -4.26 -16.96
N THR A 22 7.11 -3.38 -17.93
CA THR A 22 7.03 -1.94 -17.68
C THR A 22 5.65 -1.59 -17.14
N ILE A 23 5.53 -0.46 -16.45
CA ILE A 23 4.23 0.01 -15.94
C ILE A 23 3.25 0.19 -17.09
N SER A 24 3.69 0.76 -18.21
CA SER A 24 2.86 0.97 -19.41
C SER A 24 2.32 -0.34 -19.99
N GLU A 25 3.16 -1.36 -20.10
CA GLU A 25 2.73 -2.69 -20.60
C GLU A 25 1.76 -3.37 -19.64
N PHE A 26 2.01 -3.26 -18.35
CA PHE A 26 1.15 -3.89 -17.33
C PHE A 26 -0.23 -3.25 -17.26
N THR A 27 -0.32 -1.94 -17.47
CA THR A 27 -1.56 -1.15 -17.31
C THR A 27 -2.30 -0.84 -18.61
N GLU A 28 -1.88 -1.42 -19.76
CA GLU A 28 -2.40 -1.13 -21.08
C GLU A 28 -3.95 -1.18 -21.20
N ASN A 29 -4.57 -2.11 -20.46
CA ASN A 29 -6.03 -2.30 -20.48
C ASN A 29 -6.75 -1.75 -19.23
N MET A 30 -6.10 -0.88 -18.45
CA MET A 30 -6.66 -0.32 -17.22
C MET A 30 -7.08 1.14 -17.41
N GLU A 31 -8.04 1.59 -16.62
CA GLU A 31 -8.39 3.01 -16.54
C GLU A 31 -7.29 3.76 -15.77
N ALA A 32 -6.56 4.64 -16.46
CA ALA A 32 -5.55 5.49 -15.83
C ALA A 32 -6.16 6.77 -15.27
N LYS A 33 -5.73 7.16 -14.07
CA LYS A 33 -6.07 8.44 -13.44
C LYS A 33 -4.78 9.13 -12.99
N GLU A 34 -4.49 10.27 -13.59
CA GLU A 34 -3.29 11.05 -13.30
C GLU A 34 -3.54 12.07 -12.16
N GLY A 35 -2.57 12.23 -11.24
CA GLY A 35 -2.67 13.18 -10.15
C GLY A 35 -1.52 13.13 -9.15
N PHE A 36 -1.82 13.32 -7.88
CA PHE A 36 -0.83 13.29 -6.80
C PHE A 36 -0.06 11.97 -6.77
N TYR A 37 -0.75 10.85 -6.87
CA TYR A 37 -0.24 9.56 -7.32
C TYR A 37 -1.05 9.12 -8.53
N ASN A 38 -0.40 8.57 -9.53
CA ASN A 38 -1.09 7.95 -10.64
C ASN A 38 -1.71 6.62 -10.18
N LEU A 39 -2.97 6.43 -10.56
CA LEU A 39 -3.73 5.23 -10.26
C LEU A 39 -4.11 4.53 -11.56
N TYR A 40 -4.16 3.21 -11.49
CA TYR A 40 -4.65 2.37 -12.58
C TYR A 40 -5.71 1.42 -12.03
N LEU A 41 -6.89 1.45 -12.62
CA LEU A 41 -8.06 0.72 -12.16
C LEU A 41 -8.31 -0.46 -13.10
N ASP A 42 -8.21 -1.66 -12.56
CA ASP A 42 -8.59 -2.91 -13.23
C ASP A 42 -10.03 -3.25 -12.82
N HIS A 43 -10.97 -2.88 -13.65
CA HIS A 43 -12.41 -3.10 -13.40
C HIS A 43 -12.78 -4.58 -13.48
N ASP A 44 -12.08 -5.37 -14.30
CA ASP A 44 -12.37 -6.79 -14.49
C ASP A 44 -11.94 -7.61 -13.27
N MET A 45 -10.79 -7.27 -12.71
CA MET A 45 -10.25 -7.95 -11.53
C MET A 45 -10.65 -7.29 -10.19
N GLY A 46 -11.29 -6.12 -10.24
CA GLY A 46 -11.66 -5.36 -9.05
C GLY A 46 -10.46 -4.78 -8.30
N LYS A 47 -9.37 -4.43 -8.99
CA LYS A 47 -8.09 -4.03 -8.39
C LYS A 47 -7.74 -2.58 -8.64
N VAL A 48 -6.97 -2.03 -7.71
CA VAL A 48 -6.38 -0.68 -7.82
C VAL A 48 -4.87 -0.79 -7.67
N TYR A 49 -4.18 -0.22 -8.65
CA TYR A 49 -2.73 -0.10 -8.64
C TYR A 49 -2.34 1.36 -8.47
N LEU A 50 -1.27 1.57 -7.72
CA LEU A 50 -0.70 2.90 -7.46
C LEU A 50 0.74 2.93 -7.96
N GLU A 51 1.07 3.94 -8.74
CA GLU A 51 2.44 4.20 -9.17
C GLU A 51 3.17 5.01 -8.10
N VAL A 52 4.23 4.44 -7.56
CA VAL A 52 5.14 5.11 -6.62
C VAL A 52 6.33 5.62 -7.42
N ASP A 53 6.28 6.88 -7.77
CA ASP A 53 7.33 7.63 -8.50
C ASP A 53 8.22 8.45 -7.54
N ARG A 54 7.77 8.65 -6.29
CA ARG A 54 8.43 9.47 -5.28
C ARG A 54 8.73 8.64 -4.03
N LEU A 55 10.01 8.32 -3.85
CA LEU A 55 10.52 7.64 -2.66
C LEU A 55 11.06 8.67 -1.67
N ASN A 56 10.90 8.38 -0.37
CA ASN A 56 11.38 9.20 0.75
C ASN A 56 10.78 10.62 0.81
N GLU A 57 9.68 10.86 0.10
CA GLU A 57 8.91 12.09 0.20
C GLU A 57 7.73 11.91 1.17
N ASP A 58 7.59 12.88 2.07
CA ASP A 58 6.57 12.82 3.11
C ASP A 58 5.20 13.24 2.57
N PHE A 59 4.17 12.46 2.92
CA PHE A 59 2.78 12.84 2.67
C PHE A 59 1.86 12.45 3.84
N ILE A 60 0.67 13.05 3.86
CA ILE A 60 -0.32 12.76 4.89
C ILE A 60 -1.19 11.58 4.45
N TYR A 61 -1.22 10.54 5.27
CA TYR A 61 -2.17 9.44 5.14
C TYR A 61 -3.26 9.57 6.20
N LYS A 62 -4.52 9.55 5.76
CA LYS A 62 -5.68 9.70 6.63
C LYS A 62 -6.79 8.77 6.22
N VAL A 63 -7.41 8.15 7.21
CA VAL A 63 -8.60 7.31 7.05
C VAL A 63 -9.83 8.07 7.53
N SER A 64 -10.96 7.92 6.82
CA SER A 64 -12.25 8.48 7.22
C SER A 64 -13.38 7.48 6.91
N LEU A 65 -14.53 7.65 7.58
CA LEU A 65 -15.75 6.87 7.34
C LEU A 65 -16.77 7.74 6.60
N PRO A 66 -16.92 7.62 5.27
CA PRO A 66 -17.98 8.33 4.54
C PRO A 66 -19.37 7.75 4.86
N GLY A 67 -19.47 6.45 5.13
CA GLY A 67 -20.61 5.74 5.70
C GLY A 67 -20.36 5.32 7.14
N ALA A 68 -21.38 4.97 7.89
CA ALA A 68 -21.27 4.62 9.30
C ALA A 68 -22.24 3.50 9.70
N LEU A 69 -22.01 2.93 10.89
CA LEU A 69 -22.96 1.98 11.51
C LEU A 69 -24.10 2.70 12.24
N GLY A 70 -24.11 4.04 12.28
CA GLY A 70 -25.18 4.84 12.88
C GLY A 70 -25.23 4.79 14.41
N SER A 71 -24.13 4.44 15.06
CA SER A 71 -24.04 4.33 16.53
C SER A 71 -22.94 5.21 17.10
N ASN A 72 -23.32 6.25 17.84
CA ASN A 72 -22.41 7.15 18.54
C ASN A 72 -21.61 6.40 19.61
N ASP A 73 -22.21 5.40 20.27
CA ASP A 73 -21.60 4.67 21.37
C ASP A 73 -20.41 3.81 20.92
N VAL A 74 -20.38 3.42 19.64
CA VAL A 74 -19.29 2.62 19.05
C VAL A 74 -18.18 3.49 18.48
N ALA A 75 -18.38 4.80 18.36
CA ALA A 75 -17.48 5.73 17.70
C ALA A 75 -17.18 5.32 16.23
N LEU A 76 -18.24 4.96 15.51
CA LEU A 76 -18.24 4.64 14.08
C LEU A 76 -19.30 5.47 13.35
N ASP A 77 -19.28 6.78 13.61
CA ASP A 77 -20.22 7.73 13.01
C ASP A 77 -19.82 8.12 11.59
N ARG A 78 -20.81 8.48 10.81
CA ARG A 78 -20.58 9.08 9.48
C ARG A 78 -19.72 10.34 9.59
N GLY A 79 -18.71 10.44 8.71
CA GLY A 79 -17.78 11.56 8.67
C GLY A 79 -16.66 11.48 9.72
N GLN A 80 -16.62 10.40 10.52
CA GLN A 80 -15.58 10.25 11.51
C GLN A 80 -14.19 10.11 10.87
N LEU A 81 -13.26 10.88 11.39
CA LEU A 81 -11.88 10.87 10.96
C LEU A 81 -11.08 9.90 11.83
N GLY A 82 -10.31 9.02 11.20
CA GLY A 82 -9.30 8.20 11.85
C GLY A 82 -8.02 8.98 12.17
N GLY A 83 -7.01 8.28 12.65
CA GLY A 83 -5.70 8.86 12.91
C GLY A 83 -5.06 9.43 11.65
N THR A 84 -4.34 10.55 11.80
CA THR A 84 -3.52 11.12 10.74
C THR A 84 -2.09 10.64 10.93
N LYS A 85 -1.45 10.18 9.85
CA LYS A 85 -0.08 9.69 9.84
C LYS A 85 0.73 10.50 8.84
N LEU A 86 1.95 10.89 9.20
CA LEU A 86 2.95 11.37 8.26
C LEU A 86 3.71 10.14 7.75
N VAL A 87 3.63 9.87 6.46
CA VAL A 87 4.17 8.66 5.87
C VAL A 87 5.03 8.97 4.65
N TYR A 88 5.85 8.01 4.26
CA TYR A 88 6.63 8.04 3.02
C TYR A 88 6.77 6.62 2.48
N PHE A 89 7.04 6.51 1.19
CA PHE A 89 7.39 5.24 0.58
C PHE A 89 8.92 5.06 0.54
N ASP A 90 9.36 3.83 0.81
CA ASP A 90 10.73 3.37 0.63
C ASP A 90 10.74 2.05 -0.13
N ARG A 91 11.83 1.75 -0.83
CA ARG A 91 11.95 0.55 -1.66
C ARG A 91 13.19 -0.26 -1.31
N VAL A 92 13.01 -1.56 -1.09
CA VAL A 92 14.09 -2.52 -0.90
C VAL A 92 13.89 -3.68 -1.89
N GLY A 93 14.69 -3.69 -2.93
CA GLY A 93 14.56 -4.65 -4.02
C GLY A 93 13.21 -4.50 -4.73
N GLN A 94 12.39 -5.56 -4.74
CA GLN A 94 11.05 -5.55 -5.34
C GLN A 94 9.93 -5.21 -4.32
N LYS A 95 10.28 -4.86 -3.09
CA LYS A 95 9.30 -4.48 -2.07
C LYS A 95 9.28 -2.98 -1.88
N VAL A 96 8.08 -2.43 -1.85
CA VAL A 96 7.80 -1.04 -1.50
C VAL A 96 7.14 -1.03 -0.13
N PHE A 97 7.69 -0.24 0.78
CA PHE A 97 7.19 -0.12 2.15
C PHE A 97 6.60 1.27 2.36
N MET A 98 5.45 1.33 3.01
CA MET A 98 4.91 2.58 3.52
C MET A 98 5.29 2.72 4.99
N HIS A 99 6.18 3.67 5.29
CA HIS A 99 6.64 3.96 6.63
C HIS A 99 5.86 5.12 7.24
N GLN A 100 5.52 4.99 8.52
CA GLN A 100 5.01 6.10 9.32
C GLN A 100 6.18 6.72 10.09
N LYS A 101 6.39 8.01 9.92
CA LYS A 101 7.36 8.78 10.72
C LYS A 101 6.89 8.94 12.17
N ASN A 102 7.84 8.88 13.08
CA ASN A 102 7.61 9.34 14.43
C ASN A 102 7.62 10.88 14.45
N THR A 103 6.46 11.47 14.73
CA THR A 103 6.31 12.93 14.85
C THR A 103 6.20 13.38 16.30
N GLN A 104 6.19 12.45 17.25
CA GLN A 104 6.00 12.73 18.66
C GLN A 104 7.33 13.02 19.39
N TYR A 105 8.41 12.31 18.99
CA TYR A 105 9.72 12.44 19.60
C TYR A 105 10.73 12.86 18.53
N ILE A 106 11.01 14.15 18.48
CA ILE A 106 11.94 14.75 17.52
C ILE A 106 13.03 15.51 18.27
N ALA A 107 14.28 15.42 17.80
CA ALA A 107 15.35 16.28 18.29
C ALA A 107 15.41 17.54 17.41
N THR A 108 15.24 18.70 18.04
CA THR A 108 15.35 20.02 17.40
C THR A 108 16.75 20.60 17.50
N SER A 109 17.70 19.86 18.08
CA SER A 109 19.09 20.26 18.26
C SER A 109 19.83 20.37 16.92
N ASP A 110 20.73 21.34 16.79
CA ASP A 110 21.66 21.46 15.67
C ASP A 110 22.74 20.38 15.65
N ASN A 111 22.91 19.66 16.76
CA ASN A 111 23.88 18.56 16.88
C ASN A 111 23.40 17.32 16.08
N PRO A 112 24.14 16.90 15.02
CA PRO A 112 23.75 15.73 14.21
C PRO A 112 23.69 14.42 15.00
N ARG A 113 24.51 14.27 16.06
CA ARG A 113 24.55 13.07 16.90
C ARG A 113 23.27 12.92 17.73
N GLU A 114 22.74 14.03 18.24
CA GLU A 114 21.48 14.03 19.00
C GLU A 114 20.30 13.74 18.08
N ARG A 115 20.25 14.30 16.86
CA ARG A 115 19.23 13.95 15.86
C ARG A 115 19.28 12.48 15.49
N LEU A 116 20.49 11.95 15.26
CA LEU A 116 20.68 10.52 14.98
C LEU A 116 20.26 9.64 16.15
N ALA A 117 20.59 10.02 17.38
CA ALA A 117 20.20 9.29 18.59
C ALA A 117 18.65 9.24 18.73
N ALA A 118 17.95 10.36 18.48
CA ALA A 118 16.49 10.39 18.48
C ALA A 118 15.89 9.50 17.38
N THR A 119 16.44 9.55 16.16
CA THR A 119 16.00 8.70 15.06
C THR A 119 16.20 7.21 15.37
N ASN A 120 17.32 6.84 15.96
CA ASN A 120 17.61 5.45 16.32
C ASN A 120 16.78 4.95 17.50
N ALA A 121 16.43 5.85 18.45
CA ALA A 121 15.58 5.50 19.60
C ALA A 121 14.10 5.33 19.23
N PHE A 122 13.65 6.03 18.17
CA PHE A 122 12.25 6.08 17.75
C PHE A 122 12.12 5.78 16.25
N ALA A 123 12.41 4.54 15.89
CA ALA A 123 12.38 4.07 14.51
C ALA A 123 10.99 4.26 13.86
N PRO A 124 10.93 4.55 12.55
CA PRO A 124 9.67 4.58 11.80
C PRO A 124 8.96 3.22 11.87
N SER A 125 7.63 3.25 11.90
CA SER A 125 6.83 2.04 11.83
C SER A 125 6.51 1.70 10.37
N ILE A 126 6.63 0.44 9.98
CA ILE A 126 6.13 -0.03 8.68
C ILE A 126 4.62 -0.23 8.81
N VAL A 127 3.83 0.57 8.08
CA VAL A 127 2.35 0.50 8.09
C VAL A 127 1.86 -0.50 7.07
N TRP A 128 2.52 -0.55 5.89
CA TRP A 128 2.21 -1.47 4.80
C TRP A 128 3.47 -1.89 4.05
N ALA A 129 3.40 -3.07 3.45
CA ALA A 129 4.42 -3.60 2.56
C ALA A 129 3.76 -4.16 1.31
N PHE A 130 4.27 -3.77 0.15
CA PHE A 130 3.75 -4.14 -1.14
C PHE A 130 4.84 -4.83 -1.96
N LYS A 131 4.45 -5.71 -2.87
CA LYS A 131 5.35 -6.19 -3.91
C LYS A 131 5.12 -5.35 -5.17
N ALA A 132 6.18 -4.83 -5.77
CA ALA A 132 6.09 -4.20 -7.07
C ALA A 132 5.67 -5.25 -8.12
N VAL A 133 4.62 -4.96 -8.89
CA VAL A 133 4.10 -5.82 -9.97
C VAL A 133 4.67 -5.43 -11.33
N ALA A 134 5.05 -4.17 -11.49
CA ALA A 134 5.77 -3.63 -12.63
C ALA A 134 6.69 -2.49 -12.17
N SER A 135 7.64 -2.09 -13.02
CA SER A 135 8.53 -0.95 -12.74
C SER A 135 9.02 -0.30 -14.01
N ASN A 136 9.34 0.99 -13.93
CA ASN A 136 9.96 1.74 -15.00
C ASN A 136 11.48 1.87 -14.78
N ASP A 137 12.21 2.19 -15.83
CA ASP A 137 13.67 2.39 -15.79
C ASP A 137 14.08 3.62 -14.97
N ASP A 138 13.21 4.59 -14.79
CA ASP A 138 13.39 5.79 -13.96
C ASP A 138 13.24 5.53 -12.44
N GLY A 139 12.94 4.28 -12.06
CA GLY A 139 12.80 3.85 -10.68
C GLY A 139 11.36 3.83 -10.16
N GLY A 140 10.37 4.25 -10.95
CA GLY A 140 8.95 4.12 -10.64
C GLY A 140 8.55 2.67 -10.39
N SER A 141 7.68 2.43 -9.42
CA SER A 141 7.17 1.11 -9.05
C SER A 141 5.67 1.10 -9.02
N LEU A 142 5.05 0.13 -9.68
CA LEU A 142 3.61 -0.11 -9.60
C LEU A 142 3.32 -1.12 -8.49
N ILE A 143 2.44 -0.78 -7.56
CA ILE A 143 2.04 -1.63 -6.45
C ILE A 143 0.53 -1.87 -6.46
N ASP A 144 0.10 -3.10 -6.13
CA ASP A 144 -1.32 -3.42 -5.87
C ASP A 144 -1.67 -2.96 -4.46
N ILE A 145 -2.58 -1.97 -4.35
CA ILE A 145 -3.04 -1.42 -3.07
C ILE A 145 -4.42 -1.95 -2.65
N THR A 146 -4.98 -2.89 -3.39
CA THR A 146 -6.34 -3.42 -3.17
C THR A 146 -6.51 -3.99 -1.77
N ASP A 147 -5.59 -4.85 -1.32
CA ASP A 147 -5.64 -5.46 0.02
C ASP A 147 -5.57 -4.40 1.13
N MET A 148 -4.80 -3.33 0.92
CA MET A 148 -4.78 -2.20 1.85
C MET A 148 -6.16 -1.53 1.91
N MET A 149 -6.78 -1.27 0.76
CA MET A 149 -8.10 -0.65 0.70
C MET A 149 -9.21 -1.53 1.30
N LEU A 150 -9.10 -2.85 1.18
CA LEU A 150 -10.06 -3.83 1.69
C LEU A 150 -9.77 -4.31 3.12
N SER A 151 -8.89 -3.63 3.84
CA SER A 151 -8.57 -3.95 5.24
C SER A 151 -9.33 -3.04 6.23
N ASP A 152 -9.37 -3.44 7.51
CA ASP A 152 -9.99 -2.63 8.58
C ASP A 152 -9.09 -1.45 9.00
N GLN A 153 -8.91 -0.50 8.08
CA GLN A 153 -8.06 0.68 8.29
C GLN A 153 -8.53 1.57 9.45
N HIS A 154 -9.83 1.53 9.75
CA HIS A 154 -10.42 2.36 10.80
C HIS A 154 -10.42 1.68 12.18
N GLY A 155 -10.08 0.39 12.25
CA GLY A 155 -10.12 -0.41 13.47
C GLY A 155 -11.54 -0.67 13.96
N SER A 156 -12.48 -0.83 13.04
CA SER A 156 -13.91 -0.98 13.32
C SER A 156 -14.20 -2.21 14.16
N ALA A 157 -13.61 -3.36 13.85
CA ALA A 157 -13.79 -4.59 14.63
C ALA A 157 -13.37 -4.40 16.09
N ALA A 158 -12.22 -3.76 16.33
CA ALA A 158 -11.74 -3.48 17.66
C ALA A 158 -12.61 -2.47 18.43
N LYS A 159 -13.19 -1.49 17.74
CA LYS A 159 -14.12 -0.52 18.35
C LYS A 159 -15.43 -1.18 18.77
N ILE A 160 -16.03 -1.99 17.89
CA ILE A 160 -17.25 -2.75 18.18
C ILE A 160 -17.02 -3.67 19.40
N LYS A 161 -15.91 -4.40 19.43
CA LYS A 161 -15.57 -5.27 20.56
C LYS A 161 -15.42 -4.50 21.89
N ARG A 162 -14.72 -3.35 21.86
CA ARG A 162 -14.56 -2.50 23.07
C ARG A 162 -15.87 -1.93 23.60
N SER A 163 -16.87 -1.73 22.73
CA SER A 163 -18.21 -1.27 23.12
C SER A 163 -19.13 -2.41 23.55
N ASN A 164 -18.64 -3.64 23.70
CA ASN A 164 -19.42 -4.84 24.02
C ASN A 164 -20.57 -5.12 23.05
N GLN A 165 -20.40 -4.77 21.78
CA GLN A 165 -21.38 -4.97 20.69
C GLN A 165 -21.11 -6.25 19.88
N GLY A 166 -20.27 -7.15 20.40
CA GLY A 166 -19.94 -8.43 19.79
C GLY A 166 -18.52 -8.49 19.21
N ASP A 167 -18.16 -9.70 18.76
CA ASP A 167 -16.89 -9.98 18.07
C ASP A 167 -17.13 -10.07 16.58
N TYR A 168 -16.45 -9.23 15.82
CA TYR A 168 -16.56 -9.16 14.38
C TYR A 168 -15.19 -9.27 13.71
N SER A 169 -15.16 -9.89 12.55
CA SER A 169 -13.98 -9.96 11.68
C SER A 169 -14.32 -9.47 10.27
N LEU A 170 -13.35 -8.89 9.61
CA LEU A 170 -13.50 -8.46 8.23
C LEU A 170 -13.69 -9.68 7.32
N ASN A 171 -14.62 -9.58 6.37
CA ASN A 171 -14.86 -10.57 5.34
C ASN A 171 -14.45 -9.98 3.97
N ALA A 172 -13.30 -10.38 3.45
CA ALA A 172 -12.76 -9.86 2.19
C ALA A 172 -13.66 -10.21 0.99
N ASP A 173 -14.26 -11.41 0.96
CA ASP A 173 -15.11 -11.88 -0.16
C ASP A 173 -16.41 -11.07 -0.30
N ARG A 174 -16.80 -10.33 0.73
CA ARG A 174 -17.97 -9.44 0.74
C ARG A 174 -17.60 -7.96 0.76
N SER A 175 -16.34 -7.67 0.50
CA SER A 175 -15.80 -6.32 0.47
C SER A 175 -15.37 -5.98 -0.94
N PHE A 176 -15.45 -4.71 -1.33
CA PHE A 176 -15.10 -4.28 -2.69
C PHE A 176 -14.59 -2.84 -2.73
N VAL A 177 -13.84 -2.53 -3.77
CA VAL A 177 -13.40 -1.17 -4.07
C VAL A 177 -14.55 -0.40 -4.72
N ASP A 178 -14.83 0.79 -4.24
CA ASP A 178 -15.84 1.68 -4.83
C ASP A 178 -15.17 2.58 -5.88
N PHE A 179 -15.04 2.07 -7.10
CA PHE A 179 -14.34 2.73 -8.21
C PHE A 179 -14.87 4.12 -8.54
N ALA A 180 -16.17 4.38 -8.32
CA ALA A 180 -16.75 5.70 -8.57
C ALA A 180 -16.15 6.80 -7.67
N PHE A 181 -15.61 6.38 -6.51
CA PHE A 181 -14.98 7.28 -5.52
C PHE A 181 -13.46 7.10 -5.42
N VAL A 182 -12.85 6.32 -6.30
CA VAL A 182 -11.39 6.31 -6.46
C VAL A 182 -10.99 7.44 -7.39
N LYS A 183 -10.32 8.46 -6.84
CA LYS A 183 -9.99 9.70 -7.55
C LYS A 183 -8.58 10.15 -7.19
N THR A 184 -7.96 10.87 -8.10
CA THR A 184 -6.71 11.57 -7.83
C THR A 184 -6.80 13.01 -8.33
N PHE A 185 -6.12 13.91 -7.64
CA PHE A 185 -6.08 15.35 -7.88
C PHE A 185 -4.62 15.81 -7.79
N PRO A 186 -4.25 17.02 -8.22
CA PRO A 186 -2.85 17.45 -8.20
C PRO A 186 -2.15 17.40 -6.83
N LYS A 187 -2.90 17.42 -5.73
CA LYS A 187 -2.35 17.47 -4.36
C LYS A 187 -2.88 16.39 -3.41
N ASN A 188 -3.78 15.54 -3.86
CA ASN A 188 -4.30 14.44 -3.04
C ASN A 188 -4.81 13.28 -3.92
N THR A 189 -4.87 12.11 -3.31
CA THR A 189 -5.48 10.90 -3.87
C THR A 189 -6.54 10.42 -2.88
N GLU A 190 -7.74 10.13 -3.37
CA GLU A 190 -8.88 9.66 -2.59
C GLU A 190 -9.22 8.23 -3.00
N LEU A 191 -9.26 7.35 -2.02
CA LEU A 191 -9.53 5.93 -2.20
C LEU A 191 -10.73 5.55 -1.33
N GLN A 192 -11.73 4.89 -1.90
CA GLN A 192 -12.89 4.44 -1.17
C GLN A 192 -13.14 2.94 -1.40
N SER A 193 -13.50 2.26 -0.34
CA SER A 193 -13.92 0.86 -0.37
C SER A 193 -15.09 0.64 0.59
N THR A 194 -15.89 -0.36 0.30
CA THR A 194 -16.89 -0.90 1.22
C THR A 194 -16.35 -2.18 1.82
N VAL A 195 -16.19 -2.20 3.15
CA VAL A 195 -15.71 -3.37 3.89
C VAL A 195 -16.84 -3.96 4.73
N THR A 196 -16.95 -5.27 4.67
CA THR A 196 -17.98 -6.03 5.36
C THR A 196 -17.41 -6.76 6.57
N PHE A 197 -18.09 -6.68 7.70
CA PHE A 197 -17.72 -7.41 8.90
C PHE A 197 -18.76 -8.49 9.19
N MET A 198 -18.28 -9.66 9.62
CA MET A 198 -19.10 -10.78 10.05
C MET A 198 -18.91 -11.03 11.54
N GLY A 199 -20.00 -11.17 12.27
CA GLY A 199 -19.99 -11.50 13.70
C GLY A 199 -20.55 -12.89 13.96
N SER A 200 -20.05 -13.56 15.00
CA SER A 200 -20.56 -14.84 15.46
C SER A 200 -21.80 -14.70 16.35
N ASN A 201 -21.99 -13.54 16.97
CA ASN A 201 -23.16 -13.13 17.75
C ASN A 201 -23.44 -11.64 17.50
N PRO A 202 -24.17 -11.33 16.42
CA PRO A 202 -24.51 -9.95 16.11
C PRO A 202 -25.57 -9.38 17.05
#